data_54184245ec5cf1b85c14a735828d6ba8
#
_entry.id   54184245ec5cf1b85c14a735828d6ba8
#
_cell.length_a   1.000
_cell.length_b   1.000
_cell.length_c   1.000
_cell.angle_alpha   90.00
_cell.angle_beta   90.00
_cell.angle_gamma   90.00
#
_symmetry.space_group_name_H-M   'P 1'
#
loop_
_entity.id
_entity.type
_entity.pdbx_description
1 polymer ?
#
loop_
_entity_poly.entity_id
_entity_poly.type
_entity_poly.pdbx_seq_one_letter_code
_entity_poly.pdbx_strand_id
1 'polypeptide(L)'
;EGYTVDNYDTFNEVLVRLFRDIMDIEQKAIITPEFRDITSNDMHVIEAIGIGVPKNMSAIARELSVTVGTLTIAMNSLVKKGYVERTRGKEDRRVVYISLSDKGRRAFEHHAEFHRRMIDSIKEELSGEELQILYRALTKLNKWFREFTV
;
A
#
# COMPACT_ATOMS: atom_id res chain seq x y z
N GLU A 1 8.17 -35.34 -3.10
CA GLU A 1 8.51 -34.99 -4.50
C GLU A 1 9.15 -33.62 -4.46
N GLY A 2 10.48 -33.58 -4.69
CA GLY A 2 11.25 -32.35 -4.65
C GLY A 2 10.89 -31.47 -5.84
N TYR A 3 10.38 -30.29 -5.56
CA TYR A 3 10.29 -29.23 -6.56
C TYR A 3 11.71 -28.81 -6.92
N THR A 4 12.20 -29.27 -8.06
CA THR A 4 13.42 -28.70 -8.64
C THR A 4 13.07 -27.33 -9.23
N VAL A 5 13.58 -26.27 -8.62
CA VAL A 5 13.41 -24.87 -9.04
C VAL A 5 14.25 -24.56 -10.31
N ASP A 6 14.56 -25.56 -11.09
CA ASP A 6 15.42 -25.44 -12.28
C ASP A 6 14.64 -25.12 -13.58
N ASN A 7 13.36 -24.86 -13.48
CA ASN A 7 12.57 -24.45 -14.62
C ASN A 7 12.22 -22.97 -14.49
N TYR A 8 12.97 -22.12 -15.19
CA TYR A 8 12.73 -20.68 -15.29
C TYR A 8 11.26 -20.36 -15.61
N ASP A 9 10.66 -21.07 -16.55
CA ASP A 9 9.29 -20.83 -16.99
C ASP A 9 8.29 -21.08 -15.86
N THR A 10 8.47 -22.17 -15.12
CA THR A 10 7.60 -22.50 -13.97
C THR A 10 7.73 -21.48 -12.85
N PHE A 11 8.96 -21.08 -12.51
CA PHE A 11 9.20 -20.08 -11.47
C PHE A 11 8.62 -18.71 -11.87
N ASN A 12 8.88 -18.29 -13.11
CA ASN A 12 8.34 -17.05 -13.65
C ASN A 12 6.82 -17.06 -13.67
N GLU A 13 6.19 -18.15 -14.11
CA GLU A 13 4.73 -18.28 -14.12
C GLU A 13 4.12 -18.15 -12.72
N VAL A 14 4.66 -18.87 -11.74
CA VAL A 14 4.20 -18.82 -10.35
C VAL A 14 4.36 -17.41 -9.77
N LEU A 15 5.54 -16.81 -9.93
CA LEU A 15 5.82 -15.48 -9.39
C LEU A 15 4.92 -14.41 -10.02
N VAL A 16 4.82 -14.37 -11.35
CA VAL A 16 4.01 -13.37 -12.07
C VAL A 16 2.53 -13.55 -11.77
N ARG A 17 2.05 -14.79 -11.74
CA ARG A 17 0.65 -15.09 -11.41
C ARG A 17 0.31 -14.70 -9.98
N LEU A 18 1.18 -15.04 -9.02
CA LEU A 18 0.99 -14.71 -7.61
C LEU A 18 0.87 -13.19 -7.42
N PHE A 19 1.75 -12.38 -8.02
CA PHE A 19 1.67 -10.93 -7.96
C PHE A 19 0.38 -10.40 -8.55
N ARG A 20 -0.01 -10.91 -9.70
CA ARG A 20 -1.26 -10.51 -10.37
C ARG A 20 -2.47 -10.81 -9.51
N ASP A 21 -2.55 -12.01 -8.97
CA ASP A 21 -3.67 -12.45 -8.14
C ASP A 21 -3.77 -11.62 -6.84
N ILE A 22 -2.64 -11.32 -6.19
CA ILE A 22 -2.60 -10.46 -5.01
C ILE A 22 -3.13 -9.06 -5.35
N MET A 23 -2.67 -8.46 -6.44
CA MET A 23 -3.10 -7.13 -6.85
C MET A 23 -4.58 -7.09 -7.24
N ASP A 24 -5.08 -8.12 -7.91
CA ASP A 24 -6.50 -8.21 -8.28
C ASP A 24 -7.41 -8.36 -7.05
N ILE A 25 -7.01 -9.19 -6.10
CA ILE A 25 -7.74 -9.38 -4.84
C ILE A 25 -7.74 -8.09 -4.03
N GLU A 26 -6.60 -7.44 -3.91
CA GLU A 26 -6.45 -6.16 -3.20
C GLU A 26 -7.34 -5.08 -3.82
N GLN A 27 -7.31 -4.93 -5.15
CA GLN A 27 -8.13 -3.95 -5.85
C GLN A 27 -9.64 -4.20 -5.64
N LYS A 28 -10.08 -5.46 -5.71
CA LYS A 28 -11.48 -5.82 -5.44
C LYS A 28 -11.88 -5.54 -3.99
N ALA A 29 -10.97 -5.74 -3.05
CA ALA A 29 -11.21 -5.50 -1.63
C ALA A 29 -11.29 -4.01 -1.27
N ILE A 30 -10.65 -3.12 -2.02
CA ILE A 30 -10.70 -1.67 -1.82
C ILE A 30 -12.08 -1.12 -2.16
N ILE A 31 -12.71 -1.61 -3.23
CA ILE A 31 -13.97 -1.08 -3.75
C ILE A 31 -15.15 -1.65 -2.96
N THR A 32 -15.85 -0.79 -2.24
CA THR A 32 -17.09 -1.10 -1.52
C THR A 32 -18.19 -0.10 -1.88
N PRO A 33 -19.45 -0.31 -1.47
CA PRO A 33 -20.50 0.69 -1.66
C PRO A 33 -20.17 2.07 -1.06
N GLU A 34 -19.42 2.11 0.05
CA GLU A 34 -18.97 3.35 0.70
C GLU A 34 -17.76 3.98 -0.04
N PHE A 35 -16.86 3.15 -0.61
CA PHE A 35 -15.60 3.59 -1.22
C PHE A 35 -15.56 3.26 -2.71
N ARG A 36 -16.56 3.73 -3.47
CA ARG A 36 -16.69 3.40 -4.91
C ARG A 36 -15.68 4.09 -5.80
N ASP A 37 -15.16 5.21 -5.36
CA ASP A 37 -14.33 6.13 -6.13
C ASP A 37 -12.85 6.07 -5.76
N ILE A 38 -12.46 5.13 -4.90
CA ILE A 38 -11.06 4.87 -4.56
C ILE A 38 -10.38 4.03 -5.65
N THR A 39 -9.21 4.48 -6.10
CA THR A 39 -8.28 3.68 -6.91
C THR A 39 -7.21 3.04 -6.02
N SER A 40 -6.47 2.06 -6.56
CA SER A 40 -5.32 1.49 -5.85
C SER A 40 -4.27 2.55 -5.50
N ASN A 41 -4.03 3.50 -6.41
CA ASN A 41 -3.11 4.61 -6.15
C ASN A 41 -3.61 5.53 -5.03
N ASP A 42 -4.90 5.84 -5.00
CA ASP A 42 -5.52 6.60 -3.91
C ASP A 42 -5.30 5.90 -2.56
N MET A 43 -5.45 4.57 -2.54
CA MET A 43 -5.26 3.79 -1.32
C MET A 43 -3.81 3.82 -0.83
N HIS A 44 -2.82 3.75 -1.71
CA HIS A 44 -1.41 3.91 -1.35
C HIS A 44 -1.13 5.29 -0.74
N VAL A 45 -1.75 6.34 -1.26
CA VAL A 45 -1.63 7.68 -0.68
C VAL A 45 -2.30 7.75 0.70
N ILE A 46 -3.48 7.18 0.85
CA ILE A 46 -4.19 7.09 2.15
C ILE A 46 -3.33 6.34 3.19
N GLU A 47 -2.71 5.23 2.81
CA GLU A 47 -1.82 4.47 3.69
C GLU A 47 -0.59 5.28 4.10
N ALA A 48 0.02 6.01 3.18
CA ALA A 48 1.17 6.86 3.46
C ALA A 48 0.83 8.05 4.39
N ILE A 49 -0.37 8.59 4.29
CA ILE A 49 -0.87 9.62 5.22
C ILE A 49 -1.04 9.00 6.61
N GLY A 50 -1.67 7.86 6.69
CA GLY A 50 -1.91 7.14 7.94
C GLY A 50 -2.86 7.84 8.92
N ILE A 51 -3.08 7.17 10.04
CA ILE A 51 -3.85 7.71 11.16
C ILE A 51 -2.88 8.30 12.18
N GLY A 52 -3.18 9.47 12.72
CA GLY A 52 -2.38 10.09 13.76
C GLY A 52 -1.99 11.53 13.45
N VAL A 53 -0.71 11.86 13.66
CA VAL A 53 -0.21 13.23 13.48
C VAL A 53 -0.24 13.61 12.00
N PRO A 54 -0.78 14.80 11.65
CA PRO A 54 -0.74 15.31 10.28
C PRO A 54 0.68 15.37 9.73
N LYS A 55 0.83 15.03 8.46
CA LYS A 55 2.12 15.00 7.75
C LYS A 55 2.18 16.13 6.73
N ASN A 56 3.38 16.64 6.43
CA ASN A 56 3.56 17.57 5.34
C ASN A 56 3.69 16.84 3.99
N MET A 57 3.49 17.59 2.89
CA MET A 57 3.54 17.04 1.54
C MET A 57 4.89 16.39 1.20
N SER A 58 5.99 17.00 1.62
CA SER A 58 7.34 16.48 1.34
C SER A 58 7.60 15.14 2.01
N ALA A 59 7.11 14.94 3.24
CA ALA A 59 7.25 13.69 3.95
C ALA A 59 6.47 12.56 3.26
N ILE A 60 5.24 12.83 2.83
CA ILE A 60 4.40 11.85 2.12
C ILE A 60 5.01 11.51 0.75
N ALA A 61 5.46 12.51 0.00
CA ALA A 61 6.10 12.31 -1.30
C ALA A 61 7.36 11.44 -1.20
N ARG A 62 8.16 11.65 -0.17
CA ARG A 62 9.36 10.86 0.12
C ARG A 62 9.02 9.41 0.45
N GLU A 63 8.02 9.18 1.26
CA GLU A 63 7.55 7.82 1.62
C GLU A 63 7.05 7.05 0.39
N LEU A 64 6.35 7.73 -0.52
CA LEU A 64 5.84 7.16 -1.76
C LEU A 64 6.86 7.12 -2.90
N SER A 65 8.04 7.70 -2.73
CA SER A 65 9.08 7.83 -3.79
C SER A 65 8.56 8.54 -5.04
N VAL A 66 7.78 9.59 -4.86
CA VAL A 66 7.25 10.44 -5.93
C VAL A 66 7.65 11.90 -5.72
N THR A 67 7.52 12.71 -6.78
CA THR A 67 7.70 14.17 -6.67
C THR A 67 6.50 14.80 -5.93
N VAL A 68 6.74 15.95 -5.29
CA VAL A 68 5.66 16.74 -4.67
C VAL A 68 4.62 17.17 -5.72
N GLY A 69 5.04 17.46 -6.94
CA GLY A 69 4.13 17.78 -8.05
C GLY A 69 3.18 16.64 -8.39
N THR A 70 3.69 15.42 -8.52
CA THR A 70 2.89 14.21 -8.75
C THR A 70 1.93 13.96 -7.58
N LEU A 71 2.41 14.09 -6.35
CA LEU A 71 1.59 13.93 -5.15
C LEU A 71 0.47 14.98 -5.08
N THR A 72 0.74 16.22 -5.49
CA THR A 72 -0.26 17.29 -5.48
C THR A 72 -1.50 16.94 -6.31
N ILE A 73 -1.31 16.31 -7.47
CA ILE A 73 -2.41 15.88 -8.33
C ILE A 73 -3.27 14.83 -7.62
N ALA A 74 -2.64 13.80 -7.06
CA ALA A 74 -3.33 12.75 -6.30
C ALA A 74 -4.04 13.33 -5.07
N MET A 75 -3.39 14.24 -4.36
CA MET A 75 -3.93 14.87 -3.17
C MET A 75 -5.15 15.74 -3.47
N ASN A 76 -5.12 16.51 -4.56
CA ASN A 76 -6.28 17.31 -5.00
C ASN A 76 -7.50 16.41 -5.28
N SER A 77 -7.28 15.25 -5.91
CA SER A 77 -8.33 14.27 -6.15
C SER A 77 -8.90 13.72 -4.84
N LEU A 78 -8.06 13.35 -3.88
CA LEU A 78 -8.48 12.79 -2.59
C LEU A 78 -9.21 13.81 -1.71
N VAL A 79 -8.80 15.08 -1.75
CA VAL A 79 -9.53 16.18 -1.08
C VAL A 79 -10.92 16.33 -1.70
N LYS A 80 -11.01 16.35 -3.03
CA LYS A 80 -12.29 16.46 -3.75
C LYS A 80 -13.22 15.28 -3.46
N LYS A 81 -12.69 14.07 -3.36
CA LYS A 81 -13.45 12.86 -3.01
C LYS A 81 -13.82 12.79 -1.52
N GLY A 82 -13.26 13.66 -0.68
CA GLY A 82 -13.57 13.75 0.74
C GLY A 82 -12.79 12.81 1.65
N TYR A 83 -11.70 12.20 1.19
CA TYR A 83 -10.87 11.30 2.00
C TYR A 83 -9.77 12.00 2.80
N VAL A 84 -9.37 13.19 2.38
CA VAL A 84 -8.22 13.91 2.90
C VAL A 84 -8.58 15.35 3.22
N GLU A 85 -7.98 15.86 4.28
CA GLU A 85 -8.10 17.24 4.73
C GLU A 85 -6.74 17.94 4.70
N ARG A 86 -6.74 19.22 4.31
CA ARG A 86 -5.57 20.09 4.34
C ARG A 86 -5.73 21.13 5.43
N THR A 87 -4.67 21.33 6.21
CA THR A 87 -4.61 22.37 7.23
C THR A 87 -3.32 23.15 7.08
N ARG A 88 -3.40 24.47 7.07
CA ARG A 88 -2.20 25.31 7.07
C ARG A 88 -1.59 25.35 8.46
N GLY A 89 -0.25 25.38 8.50
CA GLY A 89 0.49 25.50 9.75
C GLY A 89 0.13 26.80 10.49
N LYS A 90 0.05 26.70 11.82
CA LYS A 90 -0.26 27.86 12.68
C LYS A 90 0.92 28.82 12.81
N GLU A 91 2.13 28.29 12.87
CA GLU A 91 3.39 29.05 13.01
C GLU A 91 3.91 29.54 11.65
N ASP A 92 3.90 28.68 10.63
CA ASP A 92 4.24 29.03 9.25
C ASP A 92 3.11 28.61 8.30
N ARG A 93 2.39 29.59 7.78
CA ARG A 93 1.27 29.38 6.85
C ARG A 93 1.68 28.83 5.47
N ARG A 94 2.98 28.80 5.17
CA ARG A 94 3.50 28.17 3.95
C ARG A 94 3.50 26.65 4.04
N VAL A 95 3.53 26.12 5.24
CA VAL A 95 3.46 24.67 5.50
C VAL A 95 2.01 24.21 5.44
N VAL A 96 1.77 23.18 4.63
CA VAL A 96 0.47 22.52 4.52
C VAL A 96 0.58 21.13 5.15
N TYR A 97 -0.28 20.86 6.11
CA TYR A 97 -0.41 19.56 6.75
C TYR A 97 -1.57 18.79 6.16
N ILE A 98 -1.36 17.50 5.98
CA ILE A 98 -2.30 16.55 5.42
C ILE A 98 -2.71 15.56 6.50
N SER A 99 -4.01 15.30 6.60
CA SER A 99 -4.58 14.27 7.46
C SER A 99 -5.75 13.59 6.77
N LEU A 100 -6.11 12.40 7.23
CA LEU A 100 -7.31 11.71 6.76
C LEU A 100 -8.57 12.35 7.37
N SER A 101 -9.61 12.51 6.55
CA SER A 101 -10.96 12.78 7.03
C SER A 101 -11.54 11.54 7.75
N ASP A 102 -12.71 11.65 8.34
CA ASP A 102 -13.40 10.48 8.90
C ASP A 102 -13.66 9.40 7.84
N LYS A 103 -14.04 9.80 6.63
CA LYS A 103 -14.17 8.88 5.49
C LYS A 103 -12.84 8.22 5.12
N GLY A 104 -11.75 9.00 5.09
CA GLY A 104 -10.41 8.50 4.83
C GLY A 104 -9.91 7.52 5.89
N ARG A 105 -10.21 7.77 7.16
CA ARG A 105 -9.90 6.86 8.27
C ARG A 105 -10.62 5.53 8.12
N ARG A 106 -11.91 5.55 7.79
CA ARG A 106 -12.67 4.32 7.56
C ARG A 106 -12.13 3.52 6.38
N ALA A 107 -11.73 4.19 5.30
CA ALA A 107 -11.07 3.53 4.17
C ALA A 107 -9.74 2.89 4.56
N PHE A 108 -8.91 3.59 5.32
CA PHE A 108 -7.66 3.09 5.86
C PHE A 108 -7.88 1.84 6.75
N GLU A 109 -8.81 1.91 7.68
CA GLU A 109 -9.13 0.81 8.60
C GLU A 109 -9.69 -0.41 7.85
N HIS A 110 -10.56 -0.19 6.88
CA HIS A 110 -11.09 -1.24 6.02
C HIS A 110 -9.98 -1.97 5.27
N HIS A 111 -9.04 -1.24 4.70
CA HIS A 111 -7.90 -1.80 3.98
C HIS A 111 -6.92 -2.53 4.92
N ALA A 112 -6.65 -1.97 6.09
CA ALA A 112 -5.83 -2.61 7.12
C ALA A 112 -6.45 -3.94 7.60
N GLU A 113 -7.77 -4.00 7.73
CA GLU A 113 -8.48 -5.23 8.08
C GLU A 113 -8.38 -6.28 6.98
N PHE A 114 -8.48 -5.87 5.71
CA PHE A 114 -8.26 -6.77 4.58
C PHE A 114 -6.86 -7.39 4.62
N HIS A 115 -5.82 -6.58 4.82
CA HIS A 115 -4.45 -7.09 4.95
C HIS A 115 -4.29 -8.05 6.12
N ARG A 116 -4.89 -7.74 7.27
CA ARG A 116 -4.86 -8.62 8.44
C ARG A 116 -5.46 -10.00 8.14
N ARG A 117 -6.64 -10.03 7.53
CA ARG A 117 -7.31 -11.29 7.14
C ARG A 117 -6.50 -12.09 6.13
N MET A 118 -5.90 -11.41 5.15
CA MET A 118 -5.04 -12.06 4.16
C MET A 118 -3.82 -12.69 4.83
N ILE A 119 -3.16 -11.99 5.75
CA ILE A 119 -2.00 -12.51 6.49
C ILE A 119 -2.41 -13.67 7.40
N ASP A 120 -3.52 -13.58 8.09
CA ASP A 120 -4.01 -14.66 8.95
C ASP A 120 -4.33 -15.93 8.12
N SER A 121 -4.95 -15.78 6.96
CA SER A 121 -5.18 -16.90 6.03
C SER A 121 -3.87 -17.54 5.55
N ILE A 122 -2.86 -16.75 5.24
CA ILE A 122 -1.52 -17.27 4.86
C ILE A 122 -0.90 -18.06 6.02
N LYS A 123 -1.04 -17.57 7.26
CA LYS A 123 -0.54 -18.26 8.44
C LYS A 123 -1.26 -19.58 8.73
N GLU A 124 -2.52 -19.70 8.36
CA GLU A 124 -3.27 -20.95 8.49
C GLU A 124 -2.86 -22.00 7.45
N GLU A 125 -2.47 -21.56 6.25
CA GLU A 125 -2.07 -22.44 5.14
C GLU A 125 -0.62 -22.93 5.25
N LEU A 126 0.27 -22.21 5.94
CA LEU A 126 1.68 -22.50 6.02
C LEU A 126 2.10 -22.95 7.42
N SER A 127 3.03 -23.92 7.48
CA SER A 127 3.67 -24.28 8.74
C SER A 127 4.53 -23.14 9.30
N GLY A 128 4.87 -23.19 10.59
CA GLY A 128 5.75 -22.19 11.19
C GLY A 128 7.14 -22.13 10.55
N GLU A 129 7.66 -23.26 10.09
CA GLU A 129 8.93 -23.31 9.37
C GLU A 129 8.84 -22.68 7.98
N GLU A 130 7.79 -22.99 7.23
CA GLU A 130 7.52 -22.37 5.92
C GLU A 130 7.34 -20.86 6.02
N LEU A 131 6.65 -20.38 7.06
CA LEU A 131 6.49 -18.93 7.32
C LEU A 131 7.84 -18.25 7.56
N GLN A 132 8.74 -18.86 8.32
CA GLN A 132 10.07 -18.32 8.56
C GLN A 132 10.90 -18.25 7.30
N ILE A 133 10.84 -19.28 6.45
CA ILE A 133 11.53 -19.32 5.16
C ILE A 133 10.97 -18.24 4.24
N LEU A 134 9.64 -18.15 4.12
CA LEU A 134 8.96 -17.15 3.29
C LEU A 134 9.31 -15.73 3.75
N TYR A 135 9.26 -15.44 5.03
CA TYR A 135 9.61 -14.13 5.58
C TYR A 135 11.04 -13.73 5.23
N ARG A 136 11.99 -14.63 5.42
CA ARG A 136 13.42 -14.39 5.07
C ARG A 136 13.60 -14.16 3.57
N ALA A 137 12.97 -14.98 2.74
CA ALA A 137 13.04 -14.86 1.28
C ALA A 137 12.44 -13.53 0.80
N LEU A 138 11.26 -13.18 1.26
CA LEU A 138 10.59 -11.91 0.90
C LEU A 138 11.36 -10.68 1.37
N THR A 139 11.98 -10.74 2.55
CA THR A 139 12.83 -9.65 3.06
C THR A 139 14.04 -9.42 2.17
N LYS A 140 14.71 -10.49 1.72
CA LYS A 140 15.83 -10.40 0.79
C LYS A 140 15.41 -9.83 -0.57
N LEU A 141 14.29 -10.32 -1.12
CA LEU A 141 13.76 -9.83 -2.40
C LEU A 141 13.37 -8.36 -2.31
N ASN A 142 12.72 -7.96 -1.24
CA ASN A 142 12.31 -6.57 -1.04
C ASN A 142 13.52 -5.62 -1.00
N LYS A 143 14.59 -6.02 -0.31
CA LYS A 143 15.84 -5.26 -0.28
C LYS A 143 16.43 -5.15 -1.70
N TRP A 144 16.53 -6.27 -2.41
CA TRP A 144 17.07 -6.30 -3.76
C TRP A 144 16.28 -5.39 -4.73
N PHE A 145 14.93 -5.46 -4.71
CA PHE A 145 14.11 -4.64 -5.58
C PHE A 145 14.19 -3.15 -5.27
N ARG A 146 14.44 -2.75 -4.03
CA ARG A 146 14.68 -1.34 -3.69
C ARG A 146 16.00 -0.79 -4.23
N GLU A 147 17.00 -1.66 -4.35
CA GLU A 147 18.33 -1.32 -4.87
C GLU A 147 18.41 -1.51 -6.40
N PHE A 148 17.42 -2.20 -6.99
CA PHE A 148 17.39 -2.48 -8.42
C PHE A 148 16.97 -1.24 -9.21
N THR A 149 17.92 -0.76 -10.04
CA THR A 149 17.70 0.37 -10.96
C THR A 149 17.69 -0.17 -12.39
N VAL A 150 16.61 0.09 -13.12
CA VAL A 150 16.47 -0.26 -14.54
C VAL A 150 17.11 0.83 -15.39
#